data_251cb8f5ebe838bf75ae37afdbb6fff7
#
_entry.id   251cb8f5ebe838bf75ae37afdbb6fff7
#
_cell.length_a   1.000
_cell.length_b   1.000
_cell.length_c   1.000
_cell.angle_alpha   90.00
_cell.angle_beta   90.00
_cell.angle_gamma   90.00
#
_symmetry.space_group_name_H-M   'P 1'
#
loop_
_entity.id
_entity.type
_entity.pdbx_description
1 polymer ?
#
loop_
_entity_poly.entity_id
_entity_poly.type
_entity_poly.pdbx_seq_one_letter_code
_entity_poly.pdbx_strand_id
1 'polypeptide(L)'
;MIATPQEVLDFWFVECEPADWFKKSEEFDNEIRSRFLETYEAIVNGETADWRRSAKGRLAEIVVLDQFSRNMFRDNAKAFAADALAVELAKEALSDWDAFTVQERSFVVMPFMHSESLAVHDWAAKWFDEPGLERRKKYELLHREIIERFGRYPHRNRVLGRTSTPEEEAFLKEHPGF
;
A
#
# COMPACT_ATOMS: atom_id res chain seq x y z
N MET A 1 -6.56 16.16 14.11
CA MET A 1 -7.91 16.28 13.47
C MET A 1 -8.01 15.26 12.35
N ILE A 2 -9.12 14.51 12.27
CA ILE A 2 -9.35 13.56 11.18
C ILE A 2 -9.54 14.34 9.88
N ALA A 3 -8.72 14.05 8.87
CA ALA A 3 -8.84 14.65 7.54
C ALA A 3 -10.08 14.12 6.80
N THR A 4 -10.52 14.85 5.79
CA THR A 4 -11.56 14.39 4.86
C THR A 4 -10.94 13.53 3.74
N PRO A 5 -11.73 12.71 3.02
CA PRO A 5 -11.24 11.99 1.84
C PRO A 5 -10.60 12.92 0.80
N GLN A 6 -11.19 14.10 0.60
CA GLN A 6 -10.66 15.07 -0.36
C GLN A 6 -9.28 15.59 0.05
N GLU A 7 -9.07 15.92 1.32
CA GLU A 7 -7.75 16.37 1.82
C GLU A 7 -6.67 15.29 1.66
N VAL A 8 -7.02 14.02 1.89
CA VAL A 8 -6.11 12.89 1.65
C VAL A 8 -5.73 12.79 0.18
N LEU A 9 -6.71 12.84 -0.72
CA LEU A 9 -6.48 12.69 -2.16
C LEU A 9 -5.80 13.92 -2.76
N ASP A 10 -6.14 15.12 -2.30
CA ASP A 10 -5.47 16.35 -2.73
C ASP A 10 -3.99 16.32 -2.34
N PHE A 11 -3.68 15.92 -1.11
CA PHE A 11 -2.30 15.75 -0.70
C PHE A 11 -1.55 14.77 -1.62
N TRP A 12 -2.12 13.58 -1.84
CA TRP A 12 -1.42 12.51 -2.56
C TRP A 12 -1.32 12.73 -4.06
N PHE A 13 -2.38 13.25 -4.69
CA PHE A 13 -2.48 13.35 -6.15
C PHE A 13 -2.30 14.76 -6.71
N VAL A 14 -2.34 15.80 -5.87
CA VAL A 14 -2.23 17.20 -6.31
C VAL A 14 -1.02 17.89 -5.70
N GLU A 15 -0.82 17.80 -4.37
CA GLU A 15 0.33 18.43 -3.69
C GLU A 15 1.62 17.65 -3.93
N CYS A 16 1.56 16.30 -3.94
CA CYS A 16 2.71 15.44 -4.22
C CYS A 16 2.90 15.24 -5.73
N GLU A 17 4.17 15.19 -6.15
CA GLU A 17 4.53 14.72 -7.49
C GLU A 17 4.78 13.20 -7.48
N PRO A 18 4.70 12.51 -8.63
CA PRO A 18 4.98 11.07 -8.71
C PRO A 18 6.35 10.67 -8.16
N ALA A 19 7.34 11.58 -8.19
CA ALA A 19 8.66 11.35 -7.62
C ALA A 19 8.66 11.30 -6.09
N ASP A 20 7.65 11.88 -5.43
CA ASP A 20 7.56 11.91 -3.97
C ASP A 20 7.01 10.60 -3.40
N TRP A 21 6.13 9.91 -4.13
CA TRP A 21 5.40 8.74 -3.61
C TRP A 21 6.27 7.61 -3.06
N PHE A 22 7.47 7.43 -3.62
CA PHE A 22 8.37 6.34 -3.22
C PHE A 22 9.70 6.85 -2.67
N LYS A 23 9.77 8.15 -2.39
CA LYS A 23 10.93 8.81 -1.83
C LYS A 23 11.14 8.43 -0.36
N LYS A 24 12.37 8.15 0.00
CA LYS A 24 12.77 8.04 1.40
C LYS A 24 13.21 9.42 1.89
N SER A 25 12.37 10.06 2.67
CA SER A 25 12.63 11.41 3.23
C SER A 25 12.00 11.50 4.61
N GLU A 26 12.82 11.76 5.60
CA GLU A 26 12.35 11.95 6.98
C GLU A 26 11.40 13.15 7.10
N GLU A 27 11.68 14.22 6.37
CA GLU A 27 10.82 15.40 6.31
C GLU A 27 9.43 15.05 5.77
N PHE A 28 9.37 14.32 4.65
CA PHE A 28 8.12 13.87 4.05
C PHE A 28 7.36 12.88 4.95
N ASP A 29 8.09 11.95 5.59
CA ASP A 29 7.51 11.01 6.54
C ASP A 29 6.89 11.73 7.75
N ASN A 30 7.56 12.78 8.26
CA ASN A 30 7.07 13.60 9.36
C ASN A 30 5.88 14.46 8.96
N GLU A 31 5.86 15.00 7.75
CA GLU A 31 4.71 15.73 7.21
C GLU A 31 3.47 14.82 7.15
N ILE A 32 3.59 13.64 6.56
CA ILE A 32 2.48 12.68 6.50
C ILE A 32 2.01 12.31 7.91
N ARG A 33 2.94 12.05 8.82
CA ARG A 33 2.59 11.72 10.21
C ARG A 33 1.84 12.86 10.89
N SER A 34 2.30 14.09 10.75
CA SER A 34 1.67 15.25 11.39
C SER A 34 0.27 15.54 10.86
N ARG A 35 0.04 15.32 9.57
CA ARG A 35 -1.24 15.61 8.90
C ARG A 35 -2.25 14.47 9.05
N PHE A 36 -1.82 13.20 9.05
CA PHE A 36 -2.71 12.06 8.81
C PHE A 36 -2.67 10.94 9.85
N LEU A 37 -1.89 11.06 10.94
CA LEU A 37 -1.85 10.00 11.96
C LEU A 37 -3.22 9.76 12.59
N GLU A 38 -3.93 10.81 13.01
CA GLU A 38 -5.28 10.67 13.59
C GLU A 38 -6.27 10.06 12.56
N THR A 39 -6.10 10.39 11.28
CA THR A 39 -6.91 9.83 10.20
C THR A 39 -6.65 8.32 10.02
N TYR A 40 -5.39 7.92 10.05
CA TYR A 40 -5.02 6.49 10.03
C TYR A 40 -5.65 5.72 11.20
N GLU A 41 -5.56 6.26 12.40
CA GLU A 41 -6.14 5.66 13.59
C GLU A 41 -7.66 5.55 13.48
N ALA A 42 -8.33 6.59 12.99
CA ALA A 42 -9.77 6.58 12.76
C ALA A 42 -10.21 5.52 11.74
N ILE A 43 -9.45 5.35 10.65
CA ILE A 43 -9.74 4.32 9.65
C ILE A 43 -9.59 2.92 10.27
N VAL A 44 -8.50 2.67 10.98
CA VAL A 44 -8.25 1.37 11.64
C VAL A 44 -9.33 1.04 12.67
N ASN A 45 -9.86 2.06 13.36
CA ASN A 45 -10.95 1.92 14.33
C ASN A 45 -12.34 1.80 13.68
N GLY A 46 -12.46 1.95 12.36
CA GLY A 46 -13.74 1.89 11.64
C GLY A 46 -14.60 3.16 11.73
N GLU A 47 -14.03 4.27 12.18
CA GLU A 47 -14.72 5.54 12.36
C GLU A 47 -15.03 6.27 11.03
N THR A 48 -14.41 5.81 9.92
CA THR A 48 -14.54 6.38 8.58
C THR A 48 -15.46 5.58 7.66
N ALA A 49 -16.30 4.70 8.20
CA ALA A 49 -17.16 3.82 7.40
C ALA A 49 -18.04 4.59 6.38
N ASP A 50 -18.42 5.82 6.67
CA ASP A 50 -19.17 6.68 5.77
C ASP A 50 -18.41 7.07 4.50
N TRP A 51 -17.08 7.05 4.52
CA TRP A 51 -16.25 7.30 3.34
C TRP A 51 -16.51 6.29 2.23
N ARG A 52 -16.86 5.06 2.59
CA ARG A 52 -17.11 3.94 1.66
C ARG A 52 -18.38 4.10 0.83
N ARG A 53 -19.15 5.18 1.04
CA ARG A 53 -20.29 5.56 0.20
C ARG A 53 -19.88 6.13 -1.15
N SER A 54 -18.61 6.45 -1.35
CA SER A 54 -18.07 6.96 -2.61
C SER A 54 -16.78 6.26 -3.01
N ALA A 55 -16.54 6.16 -4.31
CA ALA A 55 -15.29 5.64 -4.87
C ALA A 55 -14.07 6.39 -4.32
N LYS A 56 -14.13 7.72 -4.26
CA LYS A 56 -13.05 8.56 -3.75
C LYS A 56 -12.79 8.34 -2.26
N GLY A 57 -13.83 8.15 -1.46
CA GLY A 57 -13.68 7.83 -0.05
C GLY A 57 -13.02 6.46 0.17
N ARG A 58 -13.37 5.45 -0.62
CA ARG A 58 -12.70 4.13 -0.61
C ARG A 58 -11.23 4.25 -0.97
N LEU A 59 -10.91 5.01 -2.03
CA LEU A 59 -9.53 5.25 -2.43
C LEU A 59 -8.72 5.96 -1.35
N ALA A 60 -9.31 6.96 -0.67
CA ALA A 60 -8.65 7.67 0.41
C ALA A 60 -8.28 6.74 1.58
N GLU A 61 -9.18 5.84 2.00
CA GLU A 61 -8.86 4.83 3.03
C GLU A 61 -7.68 3.95 2.58
N ILE A 62 -7.69 3.48 1.33
CA ILE A 62 -6.62 2.62 0.78
C ILE A 62 -5.28 3.36 0.79
N VAL A 63 -5.23 4.61 0.33
CA VAL A 63 -4.01 5.43 0.30
C VAL A 63 -3.44 5.62 1.71
N VAL A 64 -4.28 5.92 2.68
CA VAL A 64 -3.84 6.10 4.08
C VAL A 64 -3.30 4.78 4.65
N LEU A 65 -4.02 3.68 4.47
CA LEU A 65 -3.65 2.39 5.06
C LEU A 65 -2.43 1.76 4.40
N ASP A 66 -2.30 1.87 3.07
CA ASP A 66 -1.24 1.19 2.32
C ASP A 66 -0.01 2.06 2.10
N GLN A 67 -0.19 3.35 1.81
CA GLN A 67 0.91 4.26 1.48
C GLN A 67 1.37 5.08 2.68
N PHE A 68 0.47 5.83 3.34
CA PHE A 68 0.85 6.69 4.45
C PHE A 68 1.37 5.90 5.65
N SER A 69 0.87 4.69 5.90
CA SER A 69 1.38 3.81 6.95
C SER A 69 2.88 3.52 6.80
N ARG A 70 3.33 3.33 5.56
CA ARG A 70 4.75 3.06 5.27
C ARG A 70 5.64 4.25 5.53
N ASN A 71 5.14 5.46 5.30
CA ASN A 71 5.85 6.69 5.65
C ASN A 71 5.82 6.94 7.16
N MET A 72 4.61 6.93 7.77
CA MET A 72 4.43 7.25 9.19
C MET A 72 5.19 6.31 10.12
N PHE A 73 5.31 5.04 9.74
CA PHE A 73 5.88 3.99 10.58
C PHE A 73 7.10 3.33 9.94
N ARG A 74 7.88 4.08 9.16
CA ARG A 74 9.09 3.56 8.54
C ARG A 74 9.98 2.86 9.56
N ASP A 75 10.53 1.71 9.18
CA ASP A 75 11.35 0.83 10.03
C ASP A 75 10.65 0.32 11.30
N ASN A 76 9.31 0.27 11.29
CA ASN A 76 8.51 -0.24 12.39
C ASN A 76 7.46 -1.24 11.89
N ALA A 77 7.13 -2.25 12.69
CA ALA A 77 6.12 -3.25 12.36
C ALA A 77 4.72 -2.64 12.06
N LYS A 78 4.40 -1.50 12.65
CA LYS A 78 3.14 -0.77 12.38
C LYS A 78 2.98 -0.37 10.91
N ALA A 79 4.08 -0.25 10.15
CA ALA A 79 4.01 0.04 8.71
C ALA A 79 3.17 -0.98 7.93
N PHE A 80 3.06 -2.20 8.43
CA PHE A 80 2.36 -3.33 7.80
C PHE A 80 1.11 -3.79 8.55
N ALA A 81 0.82 -3.20 9.72
CA ALA A 81 -0.26 -3.66 10.60
C ALA A 81 -1.65 -3.56 9.96
N ALA A 82 -1.87 -2.60 9.07
CA ALA A 82 -3.14 -2.39 8.38
C ALA A 82 -3.22 -3.04 6.98
N ASP A 83 -2.20 -3.79 6.55
CA ASP A 83 -2.15 -4.36 5.19
C ASP A 83 -3.34 -5.29 4.90
N ALA A 84 -3.75 -6.12 5.84
CA ALA A 84 -4.90 -7.01 5.67
C ALA A 84 -6.21 -6.21 5.48
N LEU A 85 -6.39 -5.14 6.25
CA LEU A 85 -7.55 -4.25 6.09
C LEU A 85 -7.50 -3.54 4.74
N ALA A 86 -6.34 -3.06 4.31
CA ALA A 86 -6.15 -2.43 3.02
C ALA A 86 -6.52 -3.37 1.85
N VAL A 87 -6.18 -4.65 1.94
CA VAL A 87 -6.58 -5.67 0.95
C VAL A 87 -8.09 -5.80 0.88
N GLU A 88 -8.79 -5.90 2.02
CA GLU A 88 -10.26 -6.02 2.02
C GLU A 88 -10.94 -4.77 1.46
N LEU A 89 -10.49 -3.58 1.85
CA LEU A 89 -11.04 -2.33 1.30
C LEU A 89 -10.72 -2.16 -0.19
N ALA A 90 -9.55 -2.61 -0.65
CA ALA A 90 -9.22 -2.62 -2.07
C ALA A 90 -10.13 -3.56 -2.87
N LYS A 91 -10.45 -4.75 -2.35
CA LYS A 91 -11.43 -5.66 -2.98
C LYS A 91 -12.80 -5.00 -3.13
N GLU A 92 -13.28 -4.31 -2.10
CA GLU A 92 -14.54 -3.57 -2.15
C GLU A 92 -14.49 -2.43 -3.19
N ALA A 93 -13.38 -1.72 -3.28
CA ALA A 93 -13.19 -0.62 -4.21
C ALA A 93 -13.21 -1.05 -5.69
N LEU A 94 -12.96 -2.32 -6.00
CA LEU A 94 -13.02 -2.83 -7.37
C LEU A 94 -14.42 -2.73 -8.00
N SER A 95 -15.48 -2.65 -7.18
CA SER A 95 -16.84 -2.37 -7.69
C SER A 95 -16.96 -0.98 -8.33
N ASP A 96 -16.08 -0.05 -7.95
CA ASP A 96 -16.04 1.32 -8.45
C ASP A 96 -14.92 1.55 -9.50
N TRP A 97 -14.38 0.46 -10.08
CA TRP A 97 -13.20 0.49 -10.95
C TRP A 97 -13.25 1.57 -12.04
N ASP A 98 -14.38 1.68 -12.69
CA ASP A 98 -14.57 2.63 -13.81
C ASP A 98 -14.63 4.10 -13.35
N ALA A 99 -14.84 4.34 -12.07
CA ALA A 99 -14.83 5.68 -11.48
C ALA A 99 -13.40 6.21 -11.19
N PHE A 100 -12.39 5.33 -11.27
CA PHE A 100 -11.01 5.70 -11.01
C PHE A 100 -10.24 6.03 -12.27
N THR A 101 -9.40 7.05 -12.21
CA THR A 101 -8.37 7.29 -13.23
C THR A 101 -7.34 6.16 -13.24
N VAL A 102 -6.55 6.04 -14.31
CA VAL A 102 -5.47 5.04 -14.39
C VAL A 102 -4.48 5.19 -13.23
N GLN A 103 -4.13 6.42 -12.88
CA GLN A 103 -3.25 6.69 -11.74
C GLN A 103 -3.86 6.21 -10.42
N GLU A 104 -5.14 6.49 -10.18
CA GLU A 104 -5.85 6.03 -8.99
C GLU A 104 -5.97 4.50 -8.94
N ARG A 105 -6.28 3.86 -10.08
CA ARG A 105 -6.29 2.40 -10.22
C ARG A 105 -4.98 1.77 -9.78
N SER A 106 -3.86 2.42 -10.11
CA SER A 106 -2.53 1.93 -9.71
C SER A 106 -2.34 1.85 -8.20
N PHE A 107 -3.05 2.68 -7.42
CA PHE A 107 -3.04 2.64 -5.96
C PHE A 107 -4.11 1.71 -5.37
N VAL A 108 -5.25 1.53 -6.05
CA VAL A 108 -6.26 0.54 -5.65
C VAL A 108 -5.69 -0.88 -5.67
N VAL A 109 -4.81 -1.21 -6.62
CA VAL A 109 -4.24 -2.56 -6.73
C VAL A 109 -3.00 -2.79 -5.87
N MET A 110 -2.37 -1.74 -5.33
CA MET A 110 -1.13 -1.88 -4.55
C MET A 110 -1.26 -2.73 -3.29
N PRO A 111 -2.36 -2.71 -2.52
CA PRO A 111 -2.52 -3.61 -1.38
C PRO A 111 -2.39 -5.09 -1.76
N PHE A 112 -2.83 -5.49 -2.94
CA PHE A 112 -2.69 -6.87 -3.42
C PHE A 112 -1.24 -7.24 -3.66
N MET A 113 -0.47 -6.33 -4.27
CA MET A 113 0.97 -6.48 -4.49
C MET A 113 1.75 -6.57 -3.18
N HIS A 114 1.33 -5.85 -2.15
CA HIS A 114 1.97 -5.83 -0.83
C HIS A 114 1.60 -7.03 0.05
N SER A 115 0.60 -7.82 -0.32
CA SER A 115 0.18 -8.99 0.43
C SER A 115 1.24 -10.09 0.42
N GLU A 116 1.46 -10.74 1.56
CA GLU A 116 2.31 -11.93 1.66
C GLU A 116 1.55 -13.24 1.33
N SER A 117 0.36 -13.14 0.75
CA SER A 117 -0.47 -14.28 0.35
C SER A 117 -0.44 -14.48 -1.17
N LEU A 118 0.13 -15.60 -1.62
CA LEU A 118 0.12 -15.96 -3.04
C LEU A 118 -1.30 -16.05 -3.61
N ALA A 119 -2.26 -16.52 -2.82
CA ALA A 119 -3.66 -16.59 -3.22
C ALA A 119 -4.26 -15.20 -3.52
N VAL A 120 -3.82 -14.15 -2.80
CA VAL A 120 -4.24 -12.77 -3.08
C VAL A 120 -3.65 -12.29 -4.40
N HIS A 121 -2.37 -12.57 -4.66
CA HIS A 121 -1.71 -12.25 -5.95
C HIS A 121 -2.42 -12.94 -7.12
N ASP A 122 -2.71 -14.26 -6.99
CA ASP A 122 -3.44 -15.02 -8.00
C ASP A 122 -4.81 -14.44 -8.30
N TRP A 123 -5.56 -14.14 -7.25
CA TRP A 123 -6.90 -13.59 -7.37
C TRP A 123 -6.90 -12.20 -8.02
N ALA A 124 -5.92 -11.36 -7.68
CA ALA A 124 -5.85 -9.98 -8.15
C ALA A 124 -5.18 -9.83 -9.53
N ALA A 125 -4.50 -10.84 -10.05
CA ALA A 125 -3.66 -10.77 -11.24
C ALA A 125 -4.32 -10.06 -12.44
N LYS A 126 -5.60 -10.34 -12.71
CA LYS A 126 -6.36 -9.74 -13.81
C LYS A 126 -6.47 -8.21 -13.74
N TRP A 127 -6.45 -7.63 -12.54
CA TRP A 127 -6.59 -6.18 -12.34
C TRP A 127 -5.31 -5.41 -12.70
N PHE A 128 -4.18 -6.11 -12.72
CA PHE A 128 -2.92 -5.55 -13.20
C PHE A 128 -2.78 -5.59 -14.73
N ASP A 129 -3.68 -6.29 -15.43
CA ASP A 129 -3.68 -6.39 -16.91
C ASP A 129 -4.36 -5.19 -17.59
N GLU A 130 -4.86 -4.23 -16.81
CA GLU A 130 -5.50 -3.04 -17.33
C GLU A 130 -4.53 -2.14 -18.12
N PRO A 131 -4.97 -1.57 -19.26
CA PRO A 131 -4.16 -0.60 -20.00
C PRO A 131 -3.71 0.58 -19.12
N GLY A 132 -2.44 0.91 -19.19
CA GLY A 132 -1.81 1.96 -18.40
C GLY A 132 -1.24 1.49 -17.05
N LEU A 133 -1.43 0.23 -16.68
CA LEU A 133 -0.84 -0.37 -15.47
C LEU A 133 0.38 -1.26 -15.76
N GLU A 134 0.97 -1.20 -16.95
CA GLU A 134 2.08 -2.07 -17.37
C GLU A 134 3.27 -1.98 -16.40
N ARG A 135 3.60 -0.78 -15.95
CA ARG A 135 4.65 -0.57 -14.96
C ARG A 135 4.29 -1.20 -13.62
N ARG A 136 3.04 -1.06 -13.17
CA ARG A 136 2.55 -1.65 -11.92
C ARG A 136 2.57 -3.17 -12.01
N LYS A 137 2.13 -3.73 -13.13
CA LYS A 137 2.18 -5.16 -13.40
C LYS A 137 3.60 -5.72 -13.31
N LYS A 138 4.59 -5.01 -13.88
CA LYS A 138 6.00 -5.42 -13.76
C LYS A 138 6.43 -5.56 -12.31
N TYR A 139 6.10 -4.58 -11.45
CA TYR A 139 6.43 -4.65 -10.04
C TYR A 139 5.64 -5.75 -9.31
N GLU A 140 4.37 -5.95 -9.66
CA GLU A 140 3.58 -7.07 -9.13
C GLU A 140 4.25 -8.41 -9.40
N LEU A 141 4.70 -8.65 -10.61
CA LEU A 141 5.37 -9.91 -10.97
C LEU A 141 6.67 -10.12 -10.16
N LEU A 142 7.45 -9.06 -9.94
CA LEU A 142 8.65 -9.12 -9.10
C LEU A 142 8.32 -9.44 -7.63
N HIS A 143 7.27 -8.83 -7.09
CA HIS A 143 6.79 -9.10 -5.73
C HIS A 143 6.25 -10.53 -5.60
N ARG A 144 5.43 -10.95 -6.56
CA ARG A 144 4.88 -12.29 -6.62
C ARG A 144 5.99 -13.37 -6.61
N GLU A 145 7.04 -13.18 -7.41
CA GLU A 145 8.19 -14.11 -7.46
C GLU A 145 8.80 -14.33 -6.08
N ILE A 146 8.91 -13.27 -5.26
CA ILE A 146 9.41 -13.36 -3.89
C ILE A 146 8.48 -14.19 -3.02
N ILE A 147 7.16 -13.98 -3.13
CA ILE A 147 6.16 -14.75 -2.38
C ILE A 147 6.14 -16.22 -2.84
N GLU A 148 6.27 -16.49 -4.12
CA GLU A 148 6.40 -17.86 -4.65
C GLU A 148 7.63 -18.57 -4.07
N ARG A 149 8.74 -17.85 -3.94
CA ARG A 149 10.00 -18.40 -3.46
C ARG A 149 10.06 -18.57 -1.95
N PHE A 150 9.62 -17.59 -1.19
CA PHE A 150 9.82 -17.53 0.27
C PHE A 150 8.52 -17.61 1.09
N GLY A 151 7.35 -17.43 0.48
CA GLY A 151 6.06 -17.33 1.17
C GLY A 151 5.87 -16.04 1.97
N ARG A 152 6.84 -15.15 1.92
CA ARG A 152 6.85 -13.86 2.63
C ARG A 152 7.87 -12.91 2.00
N TYR A 153 7.82 -11.63 2.39
CA TYR A 153 8.85 -10.64 2.02
C TYR A 153 9.99 -10.64 3.03
N PRO A 154 11.16 -11.19 2.73
CA PRO A 154 12.31 -11.22 3.66
C PRO A 154 12.73 -9.83 4.15
N HIS A 155 12.51 -8.79 3.34
CA HIS A 155 12.80 -7.40 3.69
C HIS A 155 12.07 -6.92 4.96
N ARG A 156 10.94 -7.54 5.31
CA ARG A 156 10.14 -7.22 6.51
C ARG A 156 10.58 -7.98 7.75
N ASN A 157 11.44 -8.99 7.60
CA ASN A 157 11.77 -9.90 8.69
C ASN A 157 12.30 -9.16 9.93
N ARG A 158 13.26 -8.25 9.73
CA ARG A 158 13.87 -7.51 10.84
C ARG A 158 12.82 -6.74 11.66
N VAL A 159 11.98 -5.95 11.02
CA VAL A 159 11.00 -5.12 11.72
C VAL A 159 9.83 -5.92 12.30
N LEU A 160 9.52 -7.09 11.72
CA LEU A 160 8.47 -7.99 12.19
C LEU A 160 8.99 -9.04 13.20
N GLY A 161 10.28 -8.99 13.57
CA GLY A 161 10.87 -9.94 14.50
C GLY A 161 10.94 -11.38 13.97
N ARG A 162 10.99 -11.55 12.66
CA ARG A 162 11.12 -12.86 12.01
C ARG A 162 12.58 -13.17 11.71
N THR A 163 13.01 -14.39 12.00
CA THR A 163 14.36 -14.85 11.68
C THR A 163 14.46 -15.17 10.19
N SER A 164 15.44 -14.58 9.50
CA SER A 164 15.73 -14.90 8.09
C SER A 164 16.40 -16.26 7.97
N THR A 165 16.04 -17.01 6.94
CA THR A 165 16.77 -18.23 6.53
C THR A 165 18.08 -17.85 5.84
N PRO A 166 19.08 -18.77 5.73
CA PRO A 166 20.30 -18.51 4.94
C PRO A 166 20.02 -18.10 3.49
N GLU A 167 18.99 -18.68 2.88
CA GLU A 167 18.57 -18.33 1.51
C GLU A 167 17.99 -16.91 1.43
N GLU A 168 17.17 -16.52 2.41
CA GLU A 168 16.63 -15.16 2.53
C GLU A 168 17.76 -14.14 2.76
N GLU A 169 18.75 -14.47 3.59
CA GLU A 169 19.91 -13.59 3.82
C GLU A 169 20.74 -13.40 2.55
N ALA A 170 20.95 -14.46 1.77
CA ALA A 170 21.63 -14.38 0.47
C ALA A 170 20.85 -13.50 -0.50
N PHE A 171 19.54 -13.70 -0.58
CA PHE A 171 18.64 -12.88 -1.41
C PHE A 171 18.68 -11.39 -1.02
N LEU A 172 18.64 -11.07 0.26
CA LEU A 172 18.66 -9.67 0.75
C LEU A 172 19.98 -8.95 0.45
N LYS A 173 21.10 -9.67 0.34
CA LYS A 173 22.39 -9.10 -0.06
C LYS A 173 22.40 -8.66 -1.52
N GLU A 174 21.74 -9.42 -2.39
CA GLU A 174 21.61 -9.11 -3.82
C GLU A 174 20.49 -8.11 -4.10
N HIS A 175 19.45 -8.11 -3.27
CA HIS A 175 18.24 -7.30 -3.41
C HIS A 175 17.93 -6.55 -2.10
N PRO A 176 18.69 -5.48 -1.75
CA PRO A 176 18.58 -4.81 -0.44
C PRO A 176 17.29 -3.98 -0.28
N GLY A 177 16.53 -3.77 -1.33
CA GLY A 177 15.26 -3.03 -1.32
C GLY A 177 14.43 -3.27 -2.57
N PHE A 178 13.20 -2.81 -2.49
CA PHE A 178 12.28 -2.73 -3.63
C PHE A 178 12.33 -1.35 -4.25
#